data_d4a1be72aea7f94232f20ab334ed1bf8
#
_entry.id   d4a1be72aea7f94232f20ab334ed1bf8
#
_cell.length_a   1.000
_cell.length_b   1.000
_cell.length_c   1.000
_cell.angle_alpha   90.00
_cell.angle_beta   90.00
_cell.angle_gamma   90.00
#
_symmetry.space_group_name_H-M   'P 1'
#
loop_
_entity.id
_entity.type
_entity.pdbx_description
1 polymer ?
#
loop_
_entity_poly.entity_id
_entity_poly.type
_entity_poly.pdbx_seq_one_letter_code
_entity_poly.pdbx_strand_id
1 'polypeptide(L)'
;MKKLLFIVLAVFMMSPIAGAKQVGDVNLPDSLMAGRNELILNGAGFRVKFFMKMYVGGLYLKQRDNDPERIINSDESMALRLHIVSGFITTKKMTEAIDEGFKHSTGENTTPFKSEIAKFKSFFAEEIKKGDIFDIIYIPAVGISVYKNESLKGTIQGFDFKKAVFGIWLGEKPADSKLKKRMLGR
;
A
#
# COMPACT_ATOMS: atom_id res chain seq x y z
N MET A 1 -50.41 2.72 45.37
CA MET A 1 -50.05 2.45 43.99
C MET A 1 -48.75 3.18 43.68
N LYS A 2 -47.61 2.43 43.71
CA LYS A 2 -46.27 3.00 43.45
C LYS A 2 -45.97 2.94 41.95
N LYS A 3 -45.83 4.12 41.28
CA LYS A 3 -45.44 4.20 39.88
C LYS A 3 -43.91 4.00 39.80
N LEU A 4 -43.49 2.90 39.18
CA LEU A 4 -42.08 2.61 38.88
C LEU A 4 -41.69 3.38 37.60
N LEU A 5 -40.79 4.36 37.75
CA LEU A 5 -40.25 5.15 36.63
C LEU A 5 -39.05 4.41 36.06
N PHE A 6 -39.21 3.79 34.90
CA PHE A 6 -38.09 3.21 34.15
C PHE A 6 -37.30 4.32 33.44
N ILE A 7 -36.10 4.60 33.93
CA ILE A 7 -35.13 5.46 33.24
C ILE A 7 -34.40 4.57 32.25
N VAL A 8 -34.71 4.72 30.94
CA VAL A 8 -33.95 4.09 29.84
C VAL A 8 -32.68 4.92 29.66
N LEU A 9 -31.55 4.40 30.12
CA LEU A 9 -30.23 4.99 29.89
C LEU A 9 -29.81 4.63 28.46
N ALA A 10 -29.96 5.58 27.51
CA ALA A 10 -29.44 5.46 26.14
C ALA A 10 -27.92 5.55 26.18
N VAL A 11 -27.23 4.40 26.12
CA VAL A 11 -25.77 4.35 25.93
C VAL A 11 -25.47 4.73 24.48
N PHE A 12 -25.06 5.98 24.29
CA PHE A 12 -24.56 6.47 23.00
C PHE A 12 -23.19 5.82 22.76
N MET A 13 -23.15 4.71 22.03
CA MET A 13 -21.89 4.15 21.56
C MET A 13 -21.28 5.13 20.55
N MET A 14 -20.36 5.98 21.01
CA MET A 14 -19.48 6.73 20.12
C MET A 14 -18.57 5.72 19.41
N SER A 15 -18.93 5.33 18.18
CA SER A 15 -18.00 4.65 17.29
C SER A 15 -16.78 5.58 17.10
N PRO A 16 -15.55 5.10 17.26
CA PRO A 16 -14.38 5.91 16.96
C PRO A 16 -14.49 6.34 15.50
N ILE A 17 -14.48 7.65 15.26
CA ILE A 17 -14.34 8.20 13.92
C ILE A 17 -12.95 7.76 13.47
N ALA A 18 -12.87 6.74 12.60
CA ALA A 18 -11.62 6.37 11.96
C ALA A 18 -11.10 7.62 11.24
N GLY A 19 -10.00 8.17 11.73
CA GLY A 19 -9.34 9.29 11.11
C GLY A 19 -8.94 8.93 9.68
N ALA A 20 -8.83 9.92 8.81
CA ALA A 20 -8.37 9.72 7.44
C ALA A 20 -7.41 10.82 7.05
N LYS A 21 -6.27 10.46 6.47
CA LYS A 21 -5.35 11.44 5.91
C LYS A 21 -5.80 11.85 4.52
N GLN A 22 -6.12 13.12 4.35
CA GLN A 22 -6.45 13.67 3.03
C GLN A 22 -5.17 14.01 2.25
N VAL A 23 -5.09 13.53 1.00
CA VAL A 23 -4.04 13.85 0.03
C VAL A 23 -4.70 14.27 -1.28
N GLY A 24 -4.86 15.58 -1.49
CA GLY A 24 -5.75 16.11 -2.54
C GLY A 24 -7.19 15.69 -2.29
N ASP A 25 -7.83 15.07 -3.28
CA ASP A 25 -9.21 14.58 -3.20
C ASP A 25 -9.32 13.13 -2.67
N VAL A 26 -8.19 12.51 -2.29
CA VAL A 26 -8.15 11.13 -1.80
C VAL A 26 -8.07 11.10 -0.28
N ASN A 27 -8.98 10.37 0.33
CA ASN A 27 -8.94 10.06 1.76
C ASN A 27 -8.34 8.66 1.95
N LEU A 28 -7.19 8.60 2.63
CA LEU A 28 -6.57 7.34 3.03
C LEU A 28 -6.94 7.05 4.49
N PRO A 29 -7.39 5.83 4.83
CA PRO A 29 -7.67 5.47 6.21
C PRO A 29 -6.39 5.58 7.07
N ASP A 30 -6.53 5.94 8.34
CA ASP A 30 -5.40 6.04 9.27
C ASP A 30 -4.81 4.67 9.60
N SER A 31 -5.56 3.59 9.40
CA SER A 31 -5.07 2.22 9.57
C SER A 31 -5.62 1.25 8.51
N LEU A 32 -4.91 0.12 8.32
CA LEU A 32 -5.29 -1.03 7.49
C LEU A 32 -5.04 -2.32 8.26
N MET A 33 -5.86 -3.33 7.99
CA MET A 33 -5.63 -4.67 8.53
C MET A 33 -4.75 -5.51 7.59
N ALA A 34 -3.69 -6.10 8.14
CA ALA A 34 -2.85 -7.11 7.48
C ALA A 34 -3.00 -8.43 8.25
N GLY A 35 -3.95 -9.25 7.86
CA GLY A 35 -4.37 -10.41 8.65
C GLY A 35 -4.95 -9.97 10.00
N ARG A 36 -4.28 -10.33 11.11
CA ARG A 36 -4.66 -9.93 12.48
C ARG A 36 -3.93 -8.68 12.98
N ASN A 37 -3.00 -8.15 12.19
CA ASN A 37 -2.22 -6.98 12.57
C ASN A 37 -2.86 -5.71 12.05
N GLU A 38 -3.12 -4.75 12.93
CA GLU A 38 -3.44 -3.39 12.52
C GLU A 38 -2.15 -2.66 12.14
N LEU A 39 -2.16 -2.01 10.98
CA LEU A 39 -1.07 -1.19 10.47
C LEU A 39 -1.53 0.26 10.44
N ILE A 40 -0.72 1.15 10.99
CA ILE A 40 -0.99 2.59 10.98
C ILE A 40 -0.37 3.27 9.76
N LEU A 41 -1.01 4.31 9.25
CA LEU A 41 -0.50 5.11 8.14
C LEU A 41 0.79 5.81 8.56
N ASN A 42 1.91 5.39 7.98
CA ASN A 42 3.22 6.00 8.20
C ASN A 42 3.35 7.34 7.47
N GLY A 43 2.94 7.35 6.21
CA GLY A 43 2.94 8.55 5.40
C GLY A 43 2.35 8.31 4.01
N ALA A 44 2.00 9.40 3.31
CA ALA A 44 1.37 9.32 2.01
C ALA A 44 1.62 10.55 1.15
N GLY A 45 1.58 10.37 -0.18
CA GLY A 45 1.74 11.45 -1.13
C GLY A 45 1.39 11.04 -2.56
N PHE A 46 1.45 11.99 -3.48
CA PHE A 46 1.27 11.73 -4.90
C PHE A 46 2.53 11.16 -5.53
N ARG A 47 2.35 10.13 -6.40
CA ARG A 47 3.32 9.87 -7.47
C ARG A 47 3.03 10.79 -8.63
N VAL A 48 4.05 11.52 -9.06
CA VAL A 48 3.96 12.40 -10.21
C VAL A 48 4.88 11.89 -11.32
N LYS A 49 4.35 11.76 -12.54
CA LYS A 49 5.16 11.44 -13.75
C LYS A 49 4.75 12.40 -14.87
N PHE A 50 5.71 13.06 -15.50
CA PHE A 50 5.44 14.06 -16.55
C PHE A 50 4.43 15.14 -16.12
N PHE A 51 4.64 15.71 -14.92
CA PHE A 51 3.77 16.72 -14.28
C PHE A 51 2.34 16.26 -13.96
N MET A 52 1.98 15.01 -14.23
CA MET A 52 0.66 14.44 -13.94
C MET A 52 0.68 13.65 -12.64
N LYS A 53 -0.33 13.87 -11.79
CA LYS A 53 -0.60 13.04 -10.62
C LYS A 53 -1.13 11.70 -11.10
N MET A 54 -0.40 10.63 -10.85
CA MET A 54 -0.73 9.28 -11.31
C MET A 54 -1.57 8.53 -10.27
N TYR A 55 -1.08 8.43 -9.05
CA TYR A 55 -1.78 7.83 -7.91
C TYR A 55 -1.36 8.48 -6.60
N VAL A 56 -2.18 8.31 -5.57
CA VAL A 56 -1.77 8.54 -4.18
C VAL A 56 -1.24 7.24 -3.62
N GLY A 57 -0.01 7.26 -3.11
CA GLY A 57 0.61 6.12 -2.44
C GLY A 57 0.67 6.35 -0.94
N GLY A 58 0.22 5.37 -0.15
CA GLY A 58 0.32 5.34 1.31
C GLY A 58 1.14 4.14 1.77
N LEU A 59 2.03 4.35 2.74
CA LEU A 59 2.78 3.31 3.43
C LEU A 59 2.14 3.08 4.81
N TYR A 60 1.88 1.82 5.14
CA TYR A 60 1.31 1.40 6.41
C TYR A 60 2.25 0.44 7.12
N LEU A 61 2.55 0.71 8.38
CA LEU A 61 3.49 -0.04 9.22
C LEU A 61 2.86 -0.36 10.58
N LYS A 62 3.40 -1.33 11.31
CA LYS A 62 3.00 -1.60 12.71
C LYS A 62 3.31 -0.42 13.64
N GLN A 63 4.44 0.24 13.40
CA GLN A 63 4.89 1.44 14.11
C GLN A 63 5.49 2.41 13.10
N ARG A 64 5.40 3.72 13.39
CA ARG A 64 5.98 4.73 12.51
C ARG A 64 7.49 4.59 12.42
N ASP A 65 7.99 4.61 11.19
CA ASP A 65 9.41 4.56 10.90
C ASP A 65 9.74 5.43 9.69
N ASN A 66 10.89 6.09 9.73
CA ASN A 66 11.39 6.93 8.65
C ASN A 66 12.68 6.42 8.01
N ASP A 67 13.19 5.26 8.43
CA ASP A 67 14.37 4.61 7.87
C ASP A 67 13.96 3.59 6.81
N PRO A 68 14.19 3.88 5.52
CA PRO A 68 13.77 3.00 4.44
C PRO A 68 14.48 1.64 4.45
N GLU A 69 15.75 1.58 4.86
CA GLU A 69 16.50 0.32 4.90
C GLU A 69 15.98 -0.60 6.00
N ARG A 70 15.70 -0.04 7.19
CA ARG A 70 15.10 -0.81 8.27
C ARG A 70 13.71 -1.34 7.87
N ILE A 71 12.86 -0.52 7.24
CA ILE A 71 11.54 -0.93 6.75
C ILE A 71 11.67 -2.06 5.71
N ILE A 72 12.54 -1.90 4.71
CA ILE A 72 12.74 -2.90 3.67
C ILE A 72 13.24 -4.22 4.25
N ASN A 73 14.14 -4.17 5.24
CA ASN A 73 14.80 -5.35 5.80
C ASN A 73 14.08 -5.94 7.04
N SER A 74 13.00 -5.34 7.53
CA SER A 74 12.23 -5.93 8.64
C SER A 74 11.31 -7.04 8.14
N ASP A 75 11.24 -8.16 8.87
CA ASP A 75 10.28 -9.24 8.62
C ASP A 75 9.01 -8.99 9.44
N GLU A 76 8.34 -7.88 9.14
CA GLU A 76 7.12 -7.45 9.81
C GLU A 76 5.99 -7.17 8.82
N SER A 77 4.74 -7.32 9.29
CA SER A 77 3.57 -6.95 8.47
C SER A 77 3.62 -5.47 8.10
N MET A 78 3.41 -5.18 6.81
CA MET A 78 3.36 -3.84 6.25
C MET A 78 2.52 -3.81 4.97
N ALA A 79 2.08 -2.64 4.56
CA ALA A 79 1.30 -2.50 3.34
C ALA A 79 1.63 -1.21 2.58
N LEU A 80 1.45 -1.28 1.26
CA LEU A 80 1.38 -0.14 0.36
C LEU A 80 -0.03 -0.07 -0.22
N ARG A 81 -0.67 1.08 -0.16
CA ARG A 81 -1.91 1.37 -0.85
C ARG A 81 -1.64 2.33 -1.99
N LEU A 82 -2.13 1.99 -3.19
CA LEU A 82 -2.05 2.83 -4.39
C LEU A 82 -3.48 3.17 -4.82
N HIS A 83 -3.91 4.41 -4.63
CA HIS A 83 -5.21 4.90 -5.08
C HIS A 83 -5.03 5.63 -6.41
N ILE A 84 -5.52 5.06 -7.49
CA ILE A 84 -5.35 5.57 -8.86
C ILE A 84 -6.16 6.87 -9.05
N VAL A 85 -5.48 7.96 -9.39
CA VAL A 85 -6.13 9.26 -9.61
C VAL A 85 -6.12 9.72 -11.07
N SER A 86 -5.45 8.98 -11.94
CA SER A 86 -5.29 9.31 -13.35
C SER A 86 -5.81 8.22 -14.27
N GLY A 87 -6.63 8.58 -15.25
CA GLY A 87 -7.02 7.68 -16.34
C GLY A 87 -5.89 7.36 -17.33
N PHE A 88 -4.71 7.98 -17.20
CA PHE A 88 -3.55 7.67 -18.02
C PHE A 88 -2.79 6.41 -17.59
N ILE A 89 -3.12 5.83 -16.43
CA ILE A 89 -2.57 4.54 -16.00
C ILE A 89 -3.36 3.44 -16.70
N THR A 90 -2.73 2.80 -17.68
CA THR A 90 -3.24 1.59 -18.32
C THR A 90 -2.51 0.37 -17.75
N THR A 91 -3.08 -0.83 -17.94
CA THR A 91 -2.44 -2.11 -17.60
C THR A 91 -1.02 -2.19 -18.18
N LYS A 92 -0.83 -1.81 -19.46
CA LYS A 92 0.49 -1.79 -20.10
C LYS A 92 1.47 -0.87 -19.38
N LYS A 93 1.08 0.39 -19.09
CA LYS A 93 1.95 1.35 -18.38
C LYS A 93 2.24 0.91 -16.94
N MET A 94 1.30 0.25 -16.28
CA MET A 94 1.52 -0.30 -14.94
C MET A 94 2.55 -1.43 -14.98
N THR A 95 2.42 -2.38 -15.90
CA THR A 95 3.38 -3.49 -16.01
C THR A 95 4.77 -3.03 -16.43
N GLU A 96 4.89 -2.04 -17.33
CA GLU A 96 6.16 -1.39 -17.67
C GLU A 96 6.81 -0.71 -16.45
N ALA A 97 6.02 0.00 -15.65
CA ALA A 97 6.50 0.64 -14.42
C ALA A 97 6.92 -0.38 -13.35
N ILE A 98 6.25 -1.52 -13.27
CA ILE A 98 6.63 -2.64 -12.39
C ILE A 98 7.97 -3.22 -12.83
N ASP A 99 8.17 -3.46 -14.14
CA ASP A 99 9.44 -3.97 -14.67
C ASP A 99 10.61 -3.01 -14.38
N GLU A 100 10.42 -1.70 -14.62
CA GLU A 100 11.40 -0.66 -14.30
C GLU A 100 11.69 -0.63 -12.79
N GLY A 101 10.63 -0.70 -11.97
CA GLY A 101 10.76 -0.70 -10.50
C GLY A 101 11.55 -1.90 -9.99
N PHE A 102 11.31 -3.10 -10.48
CA PHE A 102 12.09 -4.28 -10.09
C PHE A 102 13.55 -4.18 -10.54
N LYS A 103 13.84 -3.70 -11.75
CA LYS A 103 15.23 -3.47 -12.18
C LYS A 103 15.96 -2.59 -11.17
N HIS A 104 15.38 -1.46 -10.78
CA HIS A 104 16.00 -0.55 -9.84
C HIS A 104 16.13 -1.13 -8.43
N SER A 105 15.12 -1.83 -7.94
CA SER A 105 15.11 -2.38 -6.56
C SER A 105 16.00 -3.61 -6.38
N THR A 106 16.35 -4.30 -7.48
CA THR A 106 17.22 -5.48 -7.46
C THR A 106 18.64 -5.22 -7.96
N GLY A 107 19.03 -3.95 -8.13
CA GLY A 107 20.35 -3.57 -8.65
C GLY A 107 20.58 -4.07 -10.09
N GLU A 108 19.57 -3.99 -10.94
CA GLU A 108 19.51 -4.42 -12.36
C GLU A 108 19.54 -5.96 -12.55
N ASN A 109 19.63 -6.77 -11.48
CA ASN A 109 19.59 -8.22 -11.56
C ASN A 109 18.22 -8.79 -11.16
N THR A 110 17.31 -8.87 -12.10
CA THR A 110 15.97 -9.44 -11.88
C THR A 110 15.90 -10.96 -12.02
N THR A 111 17.01 -11.62 -12.43
CA THR A 111 17.07 -13.06 -12.71
C THR A 111 16.57 -13.94 -11.56
N PRO A 112 16.95 -13.69 -10.28
CA PRO A 112 16.48 -14.49 -9.16
C PRO A 112 14.97 -14.47 -8.92
N PHE A 113 14.26 -13.44 -9.44
CA PHE A 113 12.83 -13.20 -9.21
C PHE A 113 12.00 -13.27 -10.49
N LYS A 114 12.52 -13.86 -11.57
CA LYS A 114 11.86 -13.83 -12.89
C LYS A 114 10.44 -14.38 -12.86
N SER A 115 10.20 -15.50 -12.17
CA SER A 115 8.88 -16.12 -12.04
C SER A 115 7.95 -15.30 -11.16
N GLU A 116 8.46 -14.81 -10.03
CA GLU A 116 7.71 -13.98 -9.06
C GLU A 116 7.30 -12.65 -9.69
N ILE A 117 8.20 -12.00 -10.44
CA ILE A 117 7.90 -10.76 -11.17
C ILE A 117 6.83 -10.99 -12.22
N ALA A 118 6.92 -12.07 -13.00
CA ALA A 118 5.90 -12.41 -13.99
C ALA A 118 4.52 -12.64 -13.33
N LYS A 119 4.50 -13.38 -12.20
CA LYS A 119 3.29 -13.60 -11.40
C LYS A 119 2.77 -12.29 -10.79
N PHE A 120 3.63 -11.45 -10.24
CA PHE A 120 3.23 -10.16 -9.67
C PHE A 120 2.58 -9.26 -10.71
N LYS A 121 3.14 -9.19 -11.93
CA LYS A 121 2.56 -8.44 -13.05
C LYS A 121 1.18 -8.94 -13.44
N SER A 122 0.92 -10.25 -13.38
CA SER A 122 -0.39 -10.80 -13.70
C SER A 122 -1.51 -10.32 -12.77
N PHE A 123 -1.19 -9.90 -11.55
CA PHE A 123 -2.16 -9.32 -10.61
C PHE A 123 -2.70 -7.95 -11.04
N PHE A 124 -2.04 -7.31 -12.01
CA PHE A 124 -2.44 -6.03 -12.60
C PHE A 124 -2.94 -6.19 -14.04
N ALA A 125 -3.31 -7.42 -14.46
CA ALA A 125 -3.73 -7.69 -15.84
C ALA A 125 -5.12 -7.13 -16.19
N GLU A 126 -6.00 -6.96 -15.20
CA GLU A 126 -7.31 -6.35 -15.41
C GLU A 126 -7.19 -4.87 -15.76
N GLU A 127 -8.17 -4.36 -16.51
CA GLU A 127 -8.26 -2.93 -16.83
C GLU A 127 -8.13 -2.08 -15.56
N ILE A 128 -7.26 -1.08 -15.61
CA ILE A 128 -7.05 -0.14 -14.50
C ILE A 128 -7.78 1.16 -14.80
N LYS A 129 -8.61 1.59 -13.84
CA LYS A 129 -9.43 2.81 -13.94
C LYS A 129 -9.07 3.82 -12.86
N LYS A 130 -9.35 5.09 -13.12
CA LYS A 130 -9.33 6.11 -12.07
C LYS A 130 -10.32 5.72 -10.97
N GLY A 131 -9.87 5.78 -9.72
CA GLY A 131 -10.62 5.35 -8.53
C GLY A 131 -10.26 3.93 -8.07
N ASP A 132 -9.59 3.09 -8.90
CA ASP A 132 -9.12 1.78 -8.45
C ASP A 132 -8.10 1.92 -7.31
N ILE A 133 -8.21 1.00 -6.35
CA ILE A 133 -7.32 0.89 -5.20
C ILE A 133 -6.58 -0.45 -5.28
N PHE A 134 -5.25 -0.39 -5.23
CA PHE A 134 -4.41 -1.57 -5.06
C PHE A 134 -3.80 -1.57 -3.66
N ASP A 135 -3.99 -2.66 -2.93
CA ASP A 135 -3.31 -2.92 -1.66
C ASP A 135 -2.29 -4.04 -1.86
N ILE A 136 -1.04 -3.73 -1.57
CA ILE A 136 0.09 -4.65 -1.63
C ILE A 136 0.48 -4.91 -0.18
N ILE A 137 0.07 -6.05 0.37
CA ILE A 137 0.17 -6.37 1.80
C ILE A 137 1.19 -7.48 2.00
N TYR A 138 2.18 -7.24 2.84
CA TYR A 138 3.10 -8.25 3.31
C TYR A 138 2.73 -8.75 4.70
N ILE A 139 2.71 -10.06 4.87
CA ILE A 139 2.55 -10.74 6.16
C ILE A 139 3.66 -11.80 6.25
N PRO A 140 4.50 -11.79 7.32
CA PRO A 140 5.50 -12.83 7.55
C PRO A 140 4.92 -14.24 7.39
N ALA A 141 5.69 -15.16 6.83
CA ALA A 141 5.31 -16.53 6.49
C ALA A 141 4.20 -16.70 5.43
N VAL A 142 3.43 -15.66 5.10
CA VAL A 142 2.43 -15.68 4.01
C VAL A 142 3.03 -15.13 2.72
N GLY A 143 3.76 -14.01 2.79
CA GLY A 143 4.34 -13.31 1.65
C GLY A 143 3.56 -12.05 1.26
N ILE A 144 3.73 -11.63 -0.01
CA ILE A 144 3.06 -10.47 -0.61
C ILE A 144 1.73 -10.89 -1.21
N SER A 145 0.64 -10.32 -0.71
CA SER A 145 -0.69 -10.43 -1.30
C SER A 145 -1.08 -9.11 -1.97
N VAL A 146 -1.64 -9.17 -3.17
CA VAL A 146 -2.14 -8.01 -3.90
C VAL A 146 -3.65 -8.07 -4.00
N TYR A 147 -4.29 -6.98 -3.61
CA TYR A 147 -5.73 -6.78 -3.74
C TYR A 147 -6.00 -5.65 -4.72
N LYS A 148 -7.06 -5.77 -5.50
CA LYS A 148 -7.63 -4.68 -6.28
C LYS A 148 -9.06 -4.47 -5.82
N ASN A 149 -9.39 -3.29 -5.33
CA ASN A 149 -10.72 -2.95 -4.81
C ASN A 149 -11.23 -4.05 -3.85
N GLU A 150 -10.39 -4.42 -2.86
CA GLU A 150 -10.63 -5.44 -1.83
C GLU A 150 -10.65 -6.90 -2.35
N SER A 151 -10.61 -7.12 -3.68
CA SER A 151 -10.56 -8.46 -4.29
C SER A 151 -9.12 -8.96 -4.37
N LEU A 152 -8.82 -10.10 -3.73
CA LEU A 152 -7.51 -10.74 -3.80
C LEU A 152 -7.19 -11.17 -5.23
N LYS A 153 -6.04 -10.74 -5.75
CA LYS A 153 -5.51 -11.12 -7.07
C LYS A 153 -4.51 -12.27 -6.99
N GLY A 154 -3.82 -12.38 -5.88
CA GLY A 154 -2.93 -13.51 -5.60
C GLY A 154 -1.90 -13.19 -4.53
N THR A 155 -1.11 -14.23 -4.22
CA THR A 155 -0.06 -14.16 -3.19
C THR A 155 1.23 -14.77 -3.72
N ILE A 156 2.36 -14.18 -3.37
CA ILE A 156 3.71 -14.65 -3.67
C ILE A 156 4.49 -14.71 -2.36
N GLN A 157 5.04 -15.88 -2.05
CA GLN A 157 5.86 -16.10 -0.88
C GLN A 157 7.29 -15.56 -1.09
N GLY A 158 8.00 -15.36 -0.01
CA GLY A 158 9.42 -15.01 -0.02
C GLY A 158 9.72 -13.65 0.58
N PHE A 159 10.61 -13.66 1.58
CA PHE A 159 11.05 -12.43 2.25
C PHE A 159 11.93 -11.58 1.33
N ASP A 160 12.81 -12.19 0.53
CA ASP A 160 13.64 -11.46 -0.42
C ASP A 160 12.82 -10.84 -1.54
N PHE A 161 11.75 -11.51 -1.97
CA PHE A 161 10.81 -10.91 -2.92
C PHE A 161 10.07 -9.70 -2.30
N LYS A 162 9.71 -9.77 -1.01
CA LYS A 162 9.15 -8.61 -0.29
C LYS A 162 10.11 -7.42 -0.33
N LYS A 163 11.41 -7.64 -0.08
CA LYS A 163 12.41 -6.57 -0.15
C LYS A 163 12.46 -5.94 -1.54
N ALA A 164 12.43 -6.75 -2.59
CA ALA A 164 12.40 -6.26 -3.97
C ALA A 164 11.13 -5.44 -4.25
N VAL A 165 9.94 -5.90 -3.82
CA VAL A 165 8.67 -5.18 -4.01
C VAL A 165 8.68 -3.83 -3.29
N PHE A 166 8.99 -3.79 -1.99
CA PHE A 166 9.01 -2.53 -1.23
C PHE A 166 10.15 -1.61 -1.68
N GLY A 167 11.25 -2.17 -2.18
CA GLY A 167 12.35 -1.44 -2.80
C GLY A 167 11.95 -0.58 -3.99
N ILE A 168 10.87 -0.92 -4.71
CA ILE A 168 10.32 -0.10 -5.81
C ILE A 168 9.98 1.33 -5.33
N TRP A 169 9.45 1.47 -4.11
CA TRP A 169 9.05 2.77 -3.57
C TRP A 169 10.04 3.34 -2.56
N LEU A 170 10.74 2.48 -1.82
CA LEU A 170 11.57 2.88 -0.68
C LEU A 170 13.07 2.72 -0.94
N GLY A 171 13.48 2.02 -1.99
CA GLY A 171 14.89 1.78 -2.34
C GLY A 171 15.67 3.03 -2.74
N GLU A 172 16.94 2.85 -3.11
CA GLU A 172 17.83 3.95 -3.53
C GLU A 172 17.35 4.68 -4.78
N LYS A 173 16.85 3.93 -5.78
CA LYS A 173 16.26 4.45 -7.03
C LYS A 173 14.75 4.23 -7.02
N PRO A 174 13.98 4.99 -6.21
CA PRO A 174 12.55 4.75 -6.05
C PRO A 174 11.76 5.21 -7.28
N ALA A 175 10.55 4.68 -7.46
CA ALA A 175 9.63 5.09 -8.52
C ALA A 175 9.34 6.61 -8.53
N ASP A 176 9.41 7.27 -7.36
CA ASP A 176 9.33 8.73 -7.20
C ASP A 176 9.97 9.14 -5.86
N SER A 177 11.01 9.96 -5.90
CA SER A 177 11.75 10.39 -4.71
C SER A 177 10.93 11.29 -3.78
N LYS A 178 10.00 12.08 -4.31
CA LYS A 178 9.11 12.93 -3.49
C LYS A 178 8.07 12.07 -2.78
N LEU A 179 7.52 11.07 -3.48
CA LEU A 179 6.61 10.11 -2.86
C LEU A 179 7.31 9.32 -1.75
N LYS A 180 8.54 8.80 -1.99
CA LYS A 180 9.33 8.13 -0.95
C LYS A 180 9.44 8.98 0.32
N LYS A 181 9.85 10.26 0.19
CA LYS A 181 9.95 11.17 1.34
C LYS A 181 8.61 11.29 2.09
N ARG A 182 7.50 11.46 1.36
CA ARG A 182 6.16 11.57 1.95
C ARG A 182 5.71 10.29 2.64
N MET A 183 6.00 9.11 2.06
CA MET A 183 5.73 7.82 2.67
C MET A 183 6.51 7.59 3.97
N LEU A 184 7.73 8.14 4.06
CA LEU A 184 8.58 8.11 5.25
C LEU A 184 8.26 9.22 6.27
N GLY A 185 7.19 10.00 6.07
CA GLY A 185 6.79 11.06 6.98
C GLY A 185 7.69 12.31 6.95
N ARG A 186 8.41 12.53 5.82
CA ARG A 186 9.37 13.63 5.62
C ARG A 186 8.85 14.66 4.62
#